data_5f0b97837799d2165f3b78fb983fd3c8
#
_entry.id   5f0b97837799d2165f3b78fb983fd3c8
#
_cell.length_a   1.000
_cell.length_b   1.000
_cell.length_c   1.000
_cell.angle_alpha   90.00
_cell.angle_beta   90.00
_cell.angle_gamma   90.00
#
_symmetry.space_group_name_H-M   'P 1'
#
loop_
_entity.id
_entity.type
_entity.pdbx_description
1 polymer ?
#
loop_
_entity_poly.entity_id
_entity_poly.type
_entity_poly.pdbx_seq_one_letter_code
_entity_poly.pdbx_strand_id
1 'polypeptide(L)'
;MIVLKDYQNRVLGSLRDFFRQCSKDGRPEAAFQAVQLRNNRQPVPYLPVAVAGLSPGMPYVCLRVPTGGGKTLLACYAAGLAKDELLLHAKRAVVLWLVPSTAILDQTAAALRDPRHPYRWALESACGAVEVVTIEEALRLSRATVDGQTVVIVSTLQAFRVEDPTGRKVYDQNGVFLEHFTHIPADRRDDLKKGA
;
A
#
# COMPACT_ATOMS: atom_id res chain seq x y z
N MET A 1 24.05 -4.16 1.83
CA MET A 1 22.89 -4.91 2.35
C MET A 1 22.45 -4.25 3.66
N ILE A 2 21.17 -3.96 3.83
CA ILE A 2 20.66 -3.39 5.09
C ILE A 2 20.45 -4.52 6.09
N VAL A 3 21.07 -4.40 7.26
CA VAL A 3 20.86 -5.35 8.36
C VAL A 3 19.76 -4.79 9.27
N LEU A 4 18.64 -5.50 9.36
CA LEU A 4 17.56 -5.15 10.26
C LEU A 4 17.92 -5.52 11.71
N LYS A 5 17.50 -4.67 12.64
CA LYS A 5 17.62 -4.96 14.08
C LYS A 5 16.61 -6.04 14.49
N ASP A 6 16.88 -6.75 15.57
CA ASP A 6 16.02 -7.85 16.06
C ASP A 6 14.56 -7.45 16.24
N TYR A 7 14.30 -6.26 16.80
CA TYR A 7 12.91 -5.80 16.95
C TYR A 7 12.23 -5.53 15.62
N GLN A 8 12.97 -5.06 14.59
CA GLN A 8 12.44 -4.85 13.24
C GLN A 8 12.09 -6.19 12.59
N ASN A 9 12.97 -7.18 12.74
CA ASN A 9 12.68 -8.53 12.27
C ASN A 9 11.45 -9.13 12.96
N ARG A 10 11.29 -8.93 14.29
CA ARG A 10 10.10 -9.39 15.01
C ARG A 10 8.82 -8.69 14.53
N VAL A 11 8.85 -7.38 14.27
CA VAL A 11 7.70 -6.64 13.76
C VAL A 11 7.31 -7.14 12.37
N LEU A 12 8.26 -7.31 11.46
CA LEU A 12 8.00 -7.84 10.11
C LEU A 12 7.56 -9.31 10.15
N GLY A 13 8.12 -10.11 11.06
CA GLY A 13 7.67 -11.49 11.28
C GLY A 13 6.21 -11.56 11.71
N SER A 14 5.81 -10.74 12.68
CA SER A 14 4.42 -10.65 13.12
C SER A 14 3.47 -10.19 12.02
N LEU A 15 3.91 -9.21 11.20
CA LEU A 15 3.13 -8.73 10.06
C LEU A 15 2.98 -9.80 8.98
N ARG A 16 4.05 -10.54 8.68
CA ARG A 16 4.03 -11.67 7.75
C ARG A 16 3.04 -12.73 8.19
N ASP A 17 3.10 -13.12 9.46
CA ASP A 17 2.19 -14.12 10.03
C ASP A 17 0.73 -13.67 9.95
N PHE A 18 0.47 -12.38 10.21
CA PHE A 18 -0.86 -11.79 10.08
C PHE A 18 -1.37 -11.86 8.64
N PHE A 19 -0.58 -11.40 7.66
CA PHE A 19 -0.98 -11.42 6.26
C PHE A 19 -1.20 -12.84 5.74
N ARG A 20 -0.29 -13.77 6.07
CA ARG A 20 -0.42 -15.17 5.70
C ARG A 20 -1.68 -15.81 6.25
N GLN A 21 -2.02 -15.51 7.49
CA GLN A 21 -3.24 -16.04 8.12
C GLN A 21 -4.50 -15.39 7.49
N CYS A 22 -4.46 -14.09 7.18
CA CYS A 22 -5.56 -13.42 6.47
C CYS A 22 -5.81 -14.05 5.09
N SER A 23 -4.75 -14.31 4.31
CA SER A 23 -4.89 -14.95 2.99
C SER A 23 -5.46 -16.36 3.08
N LYS A 24 -5.09 -17.10 4.13
CA LYS A 24 -5.53 -18.48 4.32
C LYS A 24 -6.98 -18.59 4.74
N ASP A 25 -7.39 -17.79 5.71
CA ASP A 25 -8.69 -17.96 6.39
C ASP A 25 -9.71 -16.89 6.02
N GLY A 26 -9.30 -15.82 5.33
CA GLY A 26 -10.15 -14.68 4.97
C GLY A 26 -10.74 -13.92 6.17
N ARG A 27 -10.19 -14.12 7.38
CA ARG A 27 -10.69 -13.54 8.64
C ARG A 27 -9.60 -12.77 9.37
N PRO A 28 -9.44 -11.46 9.14
CA PRO A 28 -8.41 -10.65 9.77
C PRO A 28 -8.45 -10.62 11.29
N GLU A 29 -9.64 -10.70 11.89
CA GLU A 29 -9.81 -10.75 13.35
C GLU A 29 -9.16 -12.01 13.94
N ALA A 30 -9.44 -13.17 13.39
CA ALA A 30 -8.85 -14.43 13.84
C ALA A 30 -7.32 -14.44 13.64
N ALA A 31 -6.86 -13.91 12.52
CA ALA A 31 -5.44 -13.75 12.23
C ALA A 31 -4.74 -12.84 13.25
N PHE A 32 -5.36 -11.71 13.59
CA PHE A 32 -4.84 -10.78 14.57
C PHE A 32 -4.73 -11.42 15.97
N GLN A 33 -5.77 -12.09 16.43
CA GLN A 33 -5.77 -12.80 17.70
C GLN A 33 -4.70 -13.88 17.77
N ALA A 34 -4.55 -14.69 16.72
CA ALA A 34 -3.53 -15.73 16.63
C ALA A 34 -2.11 -15.15 16.74
N VAL A 35 -1.85 -14.01 16.09
CA VAL A 35 -0.54 -13.32 16.19
C VAL A 35 -0.31 -12.74 17.58
N GLN A 36 -1.34 -12.17 18.25
CA GLN A 36 -1.21 -11.69 19.63
C GLN A 36 -0.84 -12.82 20.60
N LEU A 37 -1.52 -13.94 20.53
CA LEU A 37 -1.25 -15.11 21.35
C LEU A 37 0.17 -15.66 21.13
N ARG A 38 0.59 -15.78 19.86
CA ARG A 38 1.95 -16.25 19.52
C ARG A 38 3.04 -15.35 20.09
N ASN A 39 2.79 -14.05 20.17
CA ASN A 39 3.71 -13.08 20.75
C ASN A 39 3.57 -12.93 22.28
N ASN A 40 2.86 -13.83 22.96
CA ASN A 40 2.59 -13.78 24.40
C ASN A 40 1.96 -12.44 24.84
N ARG A 41 1.13 -11.85 24.01
CA ARG A 41 0.39 -10.62 24.32
C ARG A 41 -1.02 -10.96 24.76
N GLN A 42 -1.55 -10.17 25.66
CA GLN A 42 -2.97 -10.25 25.97
C GLN A 42 -3.77 -9.90 24.72
N PRO A 43 -4.79 -10.71 24.35
CA PRO A 43 -5.65 -10.41 23.24
C PRO A 43 -6.36 -9.07 23.45
N VAL A 44 -6.24 -8.20 22.44
CA VAL A 44 -7.03 -6.97 22.37
C VAL A 44 -8.04 -7.11 21.23
N PRO A 45 -9.20 -6.45 21.31
CA PRO A 45 -10.19 -6.50 20.24
C PRO A 45 -9.60 -6.03 18.92
N TYR A 46 -9.90 -6.77 17.85
CA TYR A 46 -9.64 -6.31 16.48
C TYR A 46 -10.76 -5.36 16.06
N LEU A 47 -10.37 -4.19 15.57
CA LEU A 47 -11.33 -3.22 15.05
C LEU A 47 -11.36 -3.37 13.52
N PRO A 48 -12.39 -3.98 12.93
CA PRO A 48 -12.49 -4.12 11.49
C PRO A 48 -12.66 -2.76 10.82
N VAL A 49 -12.20 -2.64 9.59
CA VAL A 49 -12.46 -1.45 8.77
C VAL A 49 -13.95 -1.42 8.43
N ALA A 50 -14.63 -0.39 8.90
CA ALA A 50 -16.05 -0.14 8.61
C ALA A 50 -16.19 1.19 7.87
N VAL A 51 -15.62 1.27 6.66
CA VAL A 51 -15.67 2.46 5.81
C VAL A 51 -16.38 2.12 4.51
N ALA A 52 -17.31 2.98 4.09
CA ALA A 52 -17.99 2.81 2.82
C ALA A 52 -16.99 2.73 1.65
N GLY A 53 -17.19 1.79 0.76
CA GLY A 53 -16.30 1.56 -0.40
C GLY A 53 -15.10 0.64 -0.13
N LEU A 54 -14.81 0.27 1.11
CA LEU A 54 -13.80 -0.74 1.43
C LEU A 54 -14.45 -2.10 1.70
N SER A 55 -13.77 -3.16 1.29
CA SER A 55 -14.25 -4.53 1.54
C SER A 55 -14.36 -4.80 3.05
N PRO A 56 -15.49 -5.38 3.53
CA PRO A 56 -15.66 -5.80 4.92
C PRO A 56 -14.64 -6.83 5.25
N GLY A 57 -13.76 -7.18 5.27
CA GLY A 57 -12.73 -8.21 5.51
C GLY A 57 -11.35 -7.74 5.10
N MET A 58 -11.21 -6.46 4.76
CA MET A 58 -9.92 -5.89 4.42
C MET A 58 -8.99 -5.92 5.64
N PRO A 59 -7.81 -6.52 5.56
CA PRO A 59 -6.85 -6.53 6.65
C PRO A 59 -6.40 -5.12 7.02
N TYR A 60 -6.47 -4.80 8.30
CA TYR A 60 -6.05 -3.52 8.85
C TYR A 60 -5.26 -3.72 10.13
N VAL A 61 -4.05 -3.18 10.21
CA VAL A 61 -3.21 -3.26 11.40
C VAL A 61 -2.42 -1.98 11.64
N CYS A 62 -2.14 -1.70 12.88
CA CYS A 62 -1.24 -0.63 13.30
C CYS A 62 0.06 -1.25 13.85
N LEU A 63 1.17 -0.88 13.24
CA LEU A 63 2.51 -1.24 13.74
C LEU A 63 3.04 -0.09 14.60
N ARG A 64 3.09 -0.31 15.91
CA ARG A 64 3.63 0.69 16.84
C ARG A 64 5.14 0.54 16.95
N VAL A 65 5.85 1.50 16.39
CA VAL A 65 7.32 1.55 16.39
C VAL A 65 7.76 2.91 16.96
N PRO A 66 8.76 2.96 17.86
CA PRO A 66 9.23 4.21 18.45
C PRO A 66 9.80 5.16 17.41
N THR A 67 9.89 6.44 17.75
CA THR A 67 10.58 7.44 16.93
C THR A 67 12.04 7.02 16.73
N GLY A 68 12.56 7.18 15.51
CA GLY A 68 13.88 6.67 15.15
C GLY A 68 13.96 5.15 14.93
N GLY A 69 12.86 4.42 15.15
CA GLY A 69 12.82 2.96 14.98
C GLY A 69 12.78 2.45 13.54
N GLY A 70 12.92 3.32 12.53
CA GLY A 70 12.96 2.93 11.13
C GLY A 70 11.58 2.63 10.53
N LYS A 71 10.55 3.40 10.91
CA LYS A 71 9.17 3.22 10.39
C LYS A 71 9.11 3.18 8.87
N THR A 72 9.79 4.09 8.19
CA THR A 72 9.83 4.17 6.72
C THR A 72 10.50 2.93 6.12
N LEU A 73 11.60 2.48 6.72
CA LEU A 73 12.27 1.25 6.29
C LEU A 73 11.37 0.02 6.45
N LEU A 74 10.69 -0.10 7.59
CA LEU A 74 9.73 -1.18 7.83
C LEU A 74 8.55 -1.14 6.86
N ALA A 75 8.07 0.06 6.49
CA ALA A 75 7.00 0.23 5.52
C ALA A 75 7.44 -0.24 4.12
N CYS A 76 8.70 -0.04 3.72
CA CYS A 76 9.22 -0.58 2.46
C CYS A 76 9.14 -2.12 2.43
N TYR A 77 9.56 -2.80 3.50
CA TYR A 77 9.44 -4.26 3.60
C TYR A 77 7.99 -4.72 3.76
N ALA A 78 7.14 -3.95 4.45
CA ALA A 78 5.73 -4.28 4.61
C ALA A 78 4.98 -4.30 3.28
N ALA A 79 5.32 -3.41 2.33
CA ALA A 79 4.76 -3.42 0.98
C ALA A 79 5.05 -4.75 0.25
N GLY A 80 6.30 -5.25 0.35
CA GLY A 80 6.67 -6.56 -0.20
C GLY A 80 5.95 -7.71 0.49
N LEU A 81 5.85 -7.67 1.83
CA LEU A 81 5.11 -8.69 2.58
C LEU A 81 3.63 -8.73 2.19
N ALA A 82 2.99 -7.58 2.00
CA ALA A 82 1.61 -7.53 1.53
C ALA A 82 1.47 -8.14 0.13
N LYS A 83 2.40 -7.81 -0.78
CA LYS A 83 2.43 -8.38 -2.13
C LYS A 83 2.58 -9.91 -2.11
N ASP A 84 3.48 -10.42 -1.28
CA ASP A 84 3.82 -11.84 -1.28
C ASP A 84 2.82 -12.68 -0.47
N GLU A 85 2.46 -12.26 0.72
CA GLU A 85 1.68 -13.08 1.64
C GLU A 85 0.16 -12.79 1.55
N LEU A 86 -0.23 -11.53 1.33
CA LEU A 86 -1.64 -11.14 1.24
C LEU A 86 -2.18 -11.25 -0.19
N LEU A 87 -1.40 -10.82 -1.18
CA LEU A 87 -1.77 -10.89 -2.60
C LEU A 87 -1.25 -12.16 -3.29
N LEU A 88 -0.88 -13.18 -2.51
CA LEU A 88 -0.51 -14.52 -2.99
C LEU A 88 0.60 -14.50 -4.05
N HIS A 89 1.72 -13.89 -3.72
CA HIS A 89 2.90 -13.76 -4.60
C HIS A 89 2.60 -13.02 -5.91
N ALA A 90 1.78 -11.98 -5.84
CA ALA A 90 1.53 -11.13 -6.99
C ALA A 90 2.84 -10.62 -7.58
N LYS A 91 2.96 -10.68 -8.92
CA LYS A 91 4.17 -10.21 -9.60
C LYS A 91 4.40 -8.72 -9.39
N ARG A 92 3.34 -7.95 -9.20
CA ARG A 92 3.31 -6.51 -9.02
C ARG A 92 2.17 -6.08 -8.11
N ALA A 93 2.26 -4.87 -7.58
CA ALA A 93 1.22 -4.27 -6.75
C ALA A 93 1.16 -2.75 -6.95
N VAL A 94 0.05 -2.14 -6.59
CA VAL A 94 -0.06 -0.69 -6.43
C VAL A 94 -0.09 -0.39 -4.94
N VAL A 95 0.85 0.43 -4.48
CA VAL A 95 1.00 0.83 -3.08
C VAL A 95 0.65 2.31 -2.96
N LEU A 96 -0.37 2.63 -2.18
CA LEU A 96 -0.66 4.00 -1.81
C LEU A 96 0.06 4.33 -0.50
N TRP A 97 1.05 5.24 -0.58
CA TRP A 97 1.86 5.67 0.54
C TRP A 97 1.39 7.04 1.03
N LEU A 98 0.69 7.05 2.14
CA LEU A 98 0.13 8.29 2.69
C LEU A 98 1.05 8.89 3.75
N VAL A 99 1.29 10.18 3.64
CA VAL A 99 2.10 10.97 4.57
C VAL A 99 1.32 12.18 5.10
N PRO A 100 1.68 12.73 6.27
CA PRO A 100 0.89 13.77 6.92
C PRO A 100 1.04 15.17 6.32
N SER A 101 2.13 15.46 5.60
CA SER A 101 2.39 16.80 5.06
C SER A 101 3.16 16.76 3.75
N THR A 102 3.11 17.87 2.98
CA THR A 102 3.84 18.04 1.72
C THR A 102 5.35 17.94 1.90
N ALA A 103 5.90 18.54 2.96
CA ALA A 103 7.33 18.45 3.24
C ALA A 103 7.80 17.01 3.46
N ILE A 104 6.99 16.18 4.13
CA ILE A 104 7.28 14.75 4.31
C ILE A 104 7.05 13.99 2.99
N LEU A 105 6.09 14.41 2.15
CA LEU A 105 5.89 13.84 0.82
C LEU A 105 7.14 14.00 -0.03
N ASP A 106 7.65 15.21 -0.15
CA ASP A 106 8.83 15.52 -0.98
C ASP A 106 10.05 14.74 -0.49
N GLN A 107 10.29 14.74 0.82
CA GLN A 107 11.39 13.96 1.42
C GLN A 107 11.24 12.46 1.17
N THR A 108 10.02 11.92 1.33
CA THR A 108 9.76 10.50 1.15
C THR A 108 9.90 10.10 -0.31
N ALA A 109 9.31 10.86 -1.23
CA ALA A 109 9.40 10.60 -2.66
C ALA A 109 10.86 10.67 -3.14
N ALA A 110 11.62 11.67 -2.72
CA ALA A 110 13.05 11.78 -3.04
C ALA A 110 13.84 10.57 -2.53
N ALA A 111 13.64 10.17 -1.28
CA ALA A 111 14.33 9.03 -0.69
C ALA A 111 13.99 7.69 -1.35
N LEU A 112 12.72 7.50 -1.74
CA LEU A 112 12.28 6.28 -2.43
C LEU A 112 12.68 6.25 -3.91
N ARG A 113 12.99 7.39 -4.52
CA ARG A 113 13.47 7.49 -5.91
C ARG A 113 14.99 7.37 -6.05
N ASP A 114 15.76 7.80 -5.04
CA ASP A 114 17.22 7.76 -5.11
C ASP A 114 17.72 6.30 -5.06
N PRO A 115 18.34 5.78 -6.16
CA PRO A 115 18.83 4.40 -6.18
C PRO A 115 19.90 4.10 -5.15
N ARG A 116 20.55 5.12 -4.56
CA ARG A 116 21.57 4.97 -3.51
C ARG A 116 21.00 5.02 -2.11
N HIS A 117 19.70 5.40 -1.97
CA HIS A 117 19.10 5.54 -0.67
C HIS A 117 18.70 4.18 -0.07
N PRO A 118 18.93 3.93 1.23
CA PRO A 118 18.58 2.66 1.88
C PRO A 118 17.11 2.26 1.75
N TYR A 119 16.18 3.22 1.70
CA TYR A 119 14.74 2.93 1.55
C TYR A 119 14.43 2.41 0.14
N ARG A 120 15.08 2.95 -0.90
CA ARG A 120 14.94 2.43 -2.25
C ARG A 120 15.41 0.98 -2.33
N TRP A 121 16.58 0.68 -1.77
CA TRP A 121 17.09 -0.71 -1.74
C TRP A 121 16.16 -1.66 -0.99
N ALA A 122 15.61 -1.24 0.16
CA ALA A 122 14.67 -2.06 0.90
C ALA A 122 13.40 -2.34 0.08
N LEU A 123 12.88 -1.32 -0.59
CA LEU A 123 11.68 -1.42 -1.41
C LEU A 123 11.89 -2.33 -2.62
N GLU A 124 12.99 -2.17 -3.35
CA GLU A 124 13.33 -3.02 -4.49
C GLU A 124 13.64 -4.46 -4.07
N SER A 125 14.32 -4.65 -2.95
CA SER A 125 14.57 -5.98 -2.39
C SER A 125 13.28 -6.72 -2.03
N ALA A 126 12.26 -5.99 -1.58
CA ALA A 126 10.98 -6.56 -1.16
C ALA A 126 9.95 -6.69 -2.28
N CYS A 127 9.95 -5.75 -3.24
CA CYS A 127 8.90 -5.67 -4.26
C CYS A 127 9.37 -6.02 -5.68
N GLY A 128 10.68 -6.09 -5.92
CA GLY A 128 11.26 -6.17 -7.26
C GLY A 128 11.35 -4.79 -7.91
N ALA A 129 11.18 -4.71 -9.23
CA ALA A 129 11.16 -3.44 -9.94
C ALA A 129 10.04 -2.52 -9.41
N VAL A 130 10.40 -1.26 -9.14
CA VAL A 130 9.49 -0.29 -8.52
C VAL A 130 9.52 1.05 -9.25
N GLU A 131 8.36 1.59 -9.55
CA GLU A 131 8.15 2.97 -9.96
C GLU A 131 7.59 3.77 -8.79
N VAL A 132 8.16 4.95 -8.52
CA VAL A 132 7.72 5.83 -7.43
C VAL A 132 7.23 7.14 -8.03
N VAL A 133 5.95 7.45 -7.82
CA VAL A 133 5.28 8.63 -8.34
C VAL A 133 4.54 9.38 -7.24
N THR A 134 4.35 10.68 -7.44
CA THR A 134 3.39 11.46 -6.65
C THR A 134 1.97 11.23 -7.16
N ILE A 135 0.96 11.67 -6.41
CA ILE A 135 -0.44 11.55 -6.84
C ILE A 135 -0.71 12.29 -8.16
N GLU A 136 -0.02 13.41 -8.39
CA GLU A 136 -0.17 14.20 -9.63
C GLU A 136 0.45 13.47 -10.84
N GLU A 137 1.61 12.87 -10.64
CA GLU A 137 2.29 12.05 -11.65
C GLU A 137 1.53 10.76 -11.93
N ALA A 138 0.87 10.19 -10.92
CA ALA A 138 0.07 8.98 -11.04
C ALA A 138 -1.05 9.12 -12.07
N LEU A 139 -1.57 10.32 -12.28
CA LEU A 139 -2.57 10.62 -13.33
C LEU A 139 -2.04 10.43 -14.76
N ARG A 140 -0.74 10.28 -14.94
CA ARG A 140 -0.07 10.07 -16.23
C ARG A 140 0.55 8.69 -16.37
N LEU A 141 0.34 7.79 -15.40
CA LEU A 141 0.86 6.43 -15.47
C LEU A 141 0.24 5.66 -16.65
N SER A 142 1.11 5.08 -17.47
CA SER A 142 0.68 4.16 -18.52
C SER A 142 0.30 2.80 -17.93
N ARG A 143 -0.58 2.09 -18.63
CA ARG A 143 -0.90 0.71 -18.26
C ARG A 143 0.34 -0.19 -18.29
N ALA A 144 1.22 -0.01 -19.26
CA ALA A 144 2.46 -0.76 -19.37
C ALA A 144 3.34 -0.62 -18.11
N THR A 145 3.40 0.56 -17.50
CA THR A 145 4.12 0.79 -16.22
C THR A 145 3.51 -0.04 -15.10
N VAL A 146 2.19 0.02 -14.92
CA VAL A 146 1.47 -0.73 -13.88
C VAL A 146 1.55 -2.24 -14.13
N ASP A 147 1.57 -2.65 -15.39
CA ASP A 147 1.68 -4.06 -15.78
C ASP A 147 3.11 -4.60 -15.70
N GLY A 148 4.13 -3.74 -15.71
CA GLY A 148 5.53 -4.13 -15.70
C GLY A 148 6.18 -4.20 -14.33
N GLN A 149 5.73 -3.40 -13.37
CA GLN A 149 6.40 -3.22 -12.09
C GLN A 149 5.46 -2.84 -10.95
N THR A 150 5.95 -2.89 -9.71
CA THR A 150 5.22 -2.37 -8.57
C THR A 150 5.24 -0.84 -8.61
N VAL A 151 4.07 -0.21 -8.45
CA VAL A 151 3.95 1.26 -8.42
C VAL A 151 3.69 1.72 -7.00
N VAL A 152 4.50 2.68 -6.52
CA VAL A 152 4.30 3.35 -5.22
C VAL A 152 3.86 4.78 -5.48
N ILE A 153 2.63 5.10 -5.09
CA ILE A 153 2.03 6.44 -5.22
C ILE A 153 2.17 7.12 -3.87
N VAL A 154 3.01 8.16 -3.79
CA VAL A 154 3.19 8.95 -2.57
C VAL A 154 2.23 10.13 -2.59
N SER A 155 1.44 10.28 -1.52
CA SER A 155 0.44 11.34 -1.40
C SER A 155 0.26 11.80 0.04
N THR A 156 -0.37 12.95 0.21
CA THR A 156 -0.86 13.41 1.53
C THR A 156 -2.33 13.02 1.69
N LEU A 157 -2.80 12.90 2.93
CA LEU A 157 -4.23 12.71 3.21
C LEU A 157 -5.08 13.88 2.69
N GLN A 158 -4.53 15.10 2.74
CA GLN A 158 -5.21 16.30 2.25
C GLN A 158 -5.44 16.27 0.75
N ALA A 159 -4.57 15.59 0.00
CA ALA A 159 -4.73 15.47 -1.45
C ALA A 159 -6.04 14.75 -1.87
N PHE A 160 -6.65 13.99 -0.96
CA PHE A 160 -7.95 13.32 -1.19
C PHE A 160 -9.14 14.12 -0.66
N ARG A 161 -8.91 15.19 0.11
CA ARG A 161 -9.96 16.09 0.59
C ARG A 161 -10.12 17.22 -0.42
N VAL A 162 -10.94 17.02 -1.42
CA VAL A 162 -11.15 18.00 -2.48
C VAL A 162 -12.59 18.45 -2.46
N GLU A 163 -12.80 19.76 -2.38
CA GLU A 163 -14.15 20.37 -2.47
C GLU A 163 -14.72 20.29 -3.89
N ASP A 164 -13.86 20.36 -4.92
CA ASP A 164 -14.25 20.22 -6.31
C ASP A 164 -13.53 19.02 -6.97
N PRO A 165 -14.23 17.90 -7.20
CA PRO A 165 -13.65 16.71 -7.84
C PRO A 165 -13.52 16.81 -9.37
N THR A 166 -13.93 17.92 -10.00
CA THR A 166 -14.07 18.04 -11.46
C THR A 166 -12.78 17.73 -12.23
N GLY A 167 -11.63 18.10 -11.69
CA GLY A 167 -10.31 17.81 -12.30
C GLY A 167 -9.71 16.43 -11.97
N ARG A 168 -10.39 15.59 -11.15
CA ARG A 168 -9.88 14.33 -10.63
C ARG A 168 -10.73 13.12 -10.97
N LYS A 169 -11.63 13.27 -11.89
CA LYS A 169 -12.43 12.15 -12.38
C LYS A 169 -11.56 11.25 -13.25
N VAL A 170 -10.93 10.28 -12.61
CA VAL A 170 -10.12 9.24 -13.30
C VAL A 170 -10.91 8.44 -14.32
N TYR A 171 -12.24 8.48 -14.27
CA TYR A 171 -13.15 7.76 -15.16
C TYR A 171 -13.61 8.60 -16.36
N ASP A 172 -13.38 9.90 -16.36
CA ASP A 172 -13.62 10.74 -17.52
C ASP A 172 -12.49 10.49 -18.55
N GLN A 173 -12.77 10.83 -19.82
CA GLN A 173 -11.80 10.67 -20.91
C GLN A 173 -10.53 11.49 -20.61
N ASN A 174 -9.62 10.88 -19.89
CA ASN A 174 -8.36 11.47 -19.49
C ASN A 174 -7.22 10.69 -20.13
N GLY A 175 -7.05 10.84 -21.45
CA GLY A 175 -5.89 10.40 -22.20
C GLY A 175 -5.41 8.98 -21.87
N VAL A 176 -4.30 8.91 -21.17
CA VAL A 176 -3.61 7.66 -20.81
C VAL A 176 -4.44 6.75 -19.91
N PHE A 177 -5.33 7.30 -19.07
CA PHE A 177 -6.16 6.49 -18.16
C PHE A 177 -7.21 5.62 -18.86
N LEU A 178 -7.64 5.97 -20.07
CA LEU A 178 -8.57 5.11 -20.82
C LEU A 178 -8.01 3.71 -21.05
N GLU A 179 -6.70 3.56 -21.20
CA GLU A 179 -6.06 2.27 -21.40
C GLU A 179 -6.25 1.32 -20.21
N HIS A 180 -6.34 1.86 -19.00
CA HIS A 180 -6.55 1.06 -17.78
C HIS A 180 -7.94 0.41 -17.72
N PHE A 181 -8.92 0.99 -18.41
CA PHE A 181 -10.31 0.55 -18.39
C PHE A 181 -10.76 -0.18 -19.66
N THR A 182 -9.87 -0.41 -20.63
CA THR A 182 -10.21 -1.06 -21.91
C THR A 182 -10.76 -2.48 -21.74
N HIS A 183 -10.38 -3.18 -20.69
CA HIS A 183 -10.84 -4.54 -20.38
C HIS A 183 -12.18 -4.57 -19.62
N ILE A 184 -12.69 -3.41 -19.16
CA ILE A 184 -13.98 -3.32 -18.49
C ILE A 184 -15.07 -3.13 -19.55
N PRO A 185 -16.11 -3.97 -19.60
CA PRO A 185 -17.25 -3.81 -20.50
C PRO A 185 -17.87 -2.42 -20.38
N ALA A 186 -18.36 -1.88 -21.51
CA ALA A 186 -18.83 -0.49 -21.58
C ALA A 186 -19.99 -0.20 -20.60
N ASP A 187 -20.88 -1.16 -20.43
CA ASP A 187 -22.01 -1.11 -19.49
C ASP A 187 -21.55 -0.97 -18.02
N ARG A 188 -20.43 -1.59 -17.66
CA ARG A 188 -19.85 -1.49 -16.32
C ARG A 188 -19.00 -0.23 -16.09
N ARG A 189 -18.51 0.42 -17.15
CA ARG A 189 -17.79 1.70 -17.03
C ARG A 189 -18.69 2.83 -16.52
N ASP A 190 -19.96 2.80 -16.87
CA ASP A 190 -20.93 3.80 -16.41
C ASP A 190 -21.27 3.62 -14.92
N ASP A 191 -21.18 2.42 -14.39
CA ASP A 191 -21.33 2.18 -12.95
C ASP A 191 -20.16 2.72 -12.13
N LEU A 192 -18.93 2.69 -12.67
CA LEU A 192 -17.77 3.33 -12.04
C LEU A 192 -17.92 4.85 -11.94
N LYS A 193 -18.58 5.49 -12.91
CA LYS A 193 -18.85 6.93 -12.88
C LYS A 193 -19.89 7.33 -11.84
N LYS A 194 -20.78 6.43 -11.46
CA LYS A 194 -21.87 6.70 -10.48
C LYS A 194 -21.41 6.55 -9.03
N GLY A 195 -20.29 5.87 -8.79
CA GLY A 195 -19.75 5.62 -7.45
C GLY A 195 -18.66 6.62 -7.01
N ALA A 196 -18.43 7.68 -7.78
CA ALA A 196 -17.43 8.73 -7.50
C ALA A 196 -18.06 9.96 -6.85
#